data_f83be6f1dcb05c17711743e887db1a07
#
_entry.id   f83be6f1dcb05c17711743e887db1a07
#
_cell.length_a   1.000
_cell.length_b   1.000
_cell.length_c   1.000
_cell.angle_alpha   90.00
_cell.angle_beta   90.00
_cell.angle_gamma   90.00
#
_symmetry.space_group_name_H-M   'P 1'
#
loop_
_entity.id
_entity.type
_entity.pdbx_description
1 polymer ?
#
loop_
_entity_poly.entity_id
_entity_poly.type
_entity_poly.pdbx_seq_one_letter_code
_entity_poly.pdbx_strand_id
1 'polypeptide(L)'
;MKPRKGFTVLEIIIVAAFASLLLILFFIQKANIDAMGRDEQRKTAINAMYYALEESFYKDHGYYPESISEDNIKVIDPALWTDPLGFNLGDSFSSYSYEPANCKEGKCKEYILKATLEKEDIYIKSSRN
;
A
#
# COMPACT_ATOMS: atom_id res chain seq x y z
N MET A 1 -14.31 -56.66 -26.55
CA MET A 1 -14.63 -55.42 -25.79
C MET A 1 -13.63 -55.26 -24.68
N LYS A 2 -12.88 -54.13 -24.67
CA LYS A 2 -12.02 -53.81 -23.55
C LYS A 2 -12.91 -53.37 -22.35
N PRO A 3 -12.71 -53.91 -21.12
CA PRO A 3 -13.49 -53.48 -19.98
C PRO A 3 -13.18 -52.00 -19.71
N ARG A 4 -14.20 -51.14 -19.69
CA ARG A 4 -14.08 -49.76 -19.23
C ARG A 4 -13.89 -49.83 -17.72
N LYS A 5 -12.68 -49.58 -17.28
CA LYS A 5 -12.38 -49.40 -15.82
C LYS A 5 -13.04 -48.08 -15.39
N GLY A 6 -14.16 -48.19 -14.70
CA GLY A 6 -14.78 -47.04 -14.03
C GLY A 6 -13.96 -46.69 -12.76
N PHE A 7 -13.99 -45.42 -12.36
CA PHE A 7 -13.41 -44.97 -11.09
C PHE A 7 -14.13 -45.66 -9.91
N THR A 8 -13.37 -46.09 -8.94
CA THR A 8 -13.93 -46.58 -7.68
C THR A 8 -14.40 -45.40 -6.82
N VAL A 9 -15.40 -45.61 -5.96
CA VAL A 9 -15.91 -44.60 -5.02
C VAL A 9 -14.77 -44.07 -4.11
N LEU A 10 -13.87 -44.93 -3.71
CA LEU A 10 -12.68 -44.55 -2.91
C LEU A 10 -11.77 -43.60 -3.67
N GLU A 11 -11.52 -43.84 -4.95
CA GLU A 11 -10.67 -43.03 -5.79
C GLU A 11 -11.26 -41.62 -5.97
N ILE A 12 -12.59 -41.51 -6.15
CA ILE A 12 -13.28 -40.23 -6.22
C ILE A 12 -13.17 -39.44 -4.92
N ILE A 13 -13.29 -40.09 -3.77
CA ILE A 13 -13.15 -39.43 -2.45
C ILE A 13 -11.74 -38.90 -2.26
N ILE A 14 -10.72 -39.67 -2.62
CA ILE A 14 -9.33 -39.24 -2.53
C ILE A 14 -9.06 -38.05 -3.43
N VAL A 15 -9.49 -38.09 -4.67
CA VAL A 15 -9.34 -36.97 -5.63
C VAL A 15 -10.06 -35.72 -5.11
N ALA A 16 -11.28 -35.86 -4.61
CA ALA A 16 -12.04 -34.73 -4.05
C ALA A 16 -11.32 -34.12 -2.81
N ALA A 17 -10.74 -34.94 -1.95
CA ALA A 17 -9.97 -34.47 -0.80
C ALA A 17 -8.72 -33.70 -1.22
N PHE A 18 -7.96 -34.20 -2.21
CA PHE A 18 -6.80 -33.48 -2.76
C PHE A 18 -7.22 -32.18 -3.44
N ALA A 19 -8.27 -32.18 -4.24
CA ALA A 19 -8.76 -30.98 -4.92
C ALA A 19 -9.19 -29.90 -3.90
N SER A 20 -9.87 -30.27 -2.82
CA SER A 20 -10.26 -29.32 -1.77
C SER A 20 -9.05 -28.73 -1.05
N LEU A 21 -8.03 -29.52 -0.75
CA LEU A 21 -6.79 -29.04 -0.14
C LEU A 21 -6.08 -28.00 -1.05
N LEU A 22 -5.96 -28.29 -2.35
CA LEU A 22 -5.35 -27.38 -3.32
C LEU A 22 -6.14 -26.06 -3.45
N LEU A 23 -7.46 -26.11 -3.42
CA LEU A 23 -8.29 -24.89 -3.43
C LEU A 23 -8.06 -24.02 -2.19
N ILE A 24 -7.99 -24.61 -1.00
CA ILE A 24 -7.72 -23.87 0.24
C ILE A 24 -6.36 -23.18 0.14
N LEU A 25 -5.32 -23.90 -0.26
CA LEU A 25 -3.98 -23.32 -0.44
C LEU A 25 -3.96 -22.19 -1.48
N PHE A 26 -4.68 -22.37 -2.58
CA PHE A 26 -4.79 -21.33 -3.61
C PHE A 26 -5.40 -20.03 -3.07
N PHE A 27 -6.50 -20.12 -2.32
CA PHE A 27 -7.15 -18.92 -1.77
C PHE A 27 -6.28 -18.21 -0.72
N ILE A 28 -5.55 -18.96 0.11
CA ILE A 28 -4.61 -18.36 1.08
C ILE A 28 -3.50 -17.62 0.35
N GLN A 29 -2.90 -18.22 -0.68
CA GLN A 29 -1.83 -17.59 -1.45
C GLN A 29 -2.31 -16.36 -2.21
N LYS A 30 -3.50 -16.42 -2.80
CA LYS A 30 -4.10 -15.27 -3.47
C LYS A 30 -4.28 -14.08 -2.52
N ALA A 31 -4.83 -14.30 -1.33
CA ALA A 31 -5.01 -13.24 -0.33
C ALA A 31 -3.67 -12.61 0.09
N ASN A 32 -2.60 -13.39 0.20
CA ASN A 32 -1.26 -12.89 0.50
C ASN A 32 -0.70 -12.02 -0.65
N ILE A 33 -0.85 -12.46 -1.89
CA ILE A 33 -0.40 -11.71 -3.07
C ILE A 33 -1.15 -10.38 -3.19
N ASP A 34 -2.46 -10.39 -2.99
CA ASP A 34 -3.28 -9.17 -3.03
C ASP A 34 -2.85 -8.16 -1.94
N ALA A 35 -2.56 -8.64 -0.73
CA ALA A 35 -2.06 -7.79 0.36
C ALA A 35 -0.68 -7.20 0.04
N MET A 36 0.25 -8.00 -0.50
CA MET A 36 1.56 -7.51 -0.95
C MET A 36 1.41 -6.47 -2.07
N GLY A 37 0.48 -6.67 -3.00
CA GLY A 37 0.19 -5.70 -4.05
C GLY A 37 -0.29 -4.36 -3.51
N ARG A 38 -1.16 -4.36 -2.47
CA ARG A 38 -1.57 -3.13 -1.79
C ARG A 38 -0.41 -2.45 -1.06
N ASP A 39 0.47 -3.22 -0.43
CA ASP A 39 1.66 -2.68 0.24
C ASP A 39 2.62 -1.99 -0.74
N GLU A 40 2.83 -2.57 -1.92
CA GLU A 40 3.64 -1.92 -2.97
C GLU A 40 2.99 -0.63 -3.50
N GLN A 41 1.67 -0.58 -3.61
CA GLN A 41 0.96 0.66 -3.96
C GLN A 41 1.15 1.74 -2.88
N ARG A 42 1.09 1.37 -1.59
CA ARG A 42 1.35 2.29 -0.47
C ARG A 42 2.77 2.84 -0.49
N LYS A 43 3.78 1.99 -0.70
CA LYS A 43 5.18 2.42 -0.83
C LYS A 43 5.36 3.36 -2.03
N THR A 44 4.72 3.07 -3.14
CA THR A 44 4.76 3.93 -4.34
C THR A 44 4.19 5.30 -4.05
N ALA A 45 3.04 5.39 -3.37
CA ALA A 45 2.42 6.65 -2.99
C ALA A 45 3.31 7.47 -2.05
N ILE A 46 3.85 6.85 -1.00
CA ILE A 46 4.77 7.52 -0.07
C ILE A 46 6.04 8.02 -0.77
N ASN A 47 6.61 7.23 -1.68
CA ASN A 47 7.76 7.66 -2.46
C ASN A 47 7.42 8.85 -3.38
N ALA A 48 6.26 8.85 -4.02
CA ALA A 48 5.82 9.97 -4.85
C ALA A 48 5.65 11.25 -4.02
N MET A 49 5.02 11.18 -2.85
CA MET A 49 4.88 12.30 -1.91
C MET A 49 6.25 12.81 -1.44
N TYR A 50 7.16 11.89 -1.08
CA TYR A 50 8.50 12.23 -0.66
C TYR A 50 9.27 13.00 -1.74
N TYR A 51 9.33 12.48 -2.97
CA TYR A 51 10.03 13.15 -4.06
C TYR A 51 9.38 14.48 -4.44
N ALA A 52 8.07 14.59 -4.39
CA ALA A 52 7.37 15.86 -4.63
C ALA A 52 7.72 16.92 -3.57
N LEU A 53 7.85 16.53 -2.31
CA LEU A 53 8.27 17.42 -1.23
C LEU A 53 9.74 17.84 -1.38
N GLU A 54 10.65 16.90 -1.65
CA GLU A 54 12.10 17.16 -1.71
C GLU A 54 12.53 17.85 -3.02
N GLU A 55 12.05 17.35 -4.15
CA GLU A 55 12.54 17.76 -5.47
C GLU A 55 11.72 18.89 -6.11
N SER A 56 10.51 19.15 -5.62
CA SER A 56 9.67 20.23 -6.10
C SER A 56 9.41 21.27 -5.02
N PHE A 57 8.61 20.93 -4.03
CA PHE A 57 8.13 21.90 -3.03
C PHE A 57 9.28 22.58 -2.27
N TYR A 58 10.21 21.82 -1.72
CA TYR A 58 11.34 22.39 -0.96
C TYR A 58 12.29 23.24 -1.83
N LYS A 59 12.55 22.81 -3.08
CA LYS A 59 13.38 23.60 -4.00
C LYS A 59 12.78 24.95 -4.34
N ASP A 60 11.45 25.00 -4.45
CA ASP A 60 10.75 26.24 -4.80
C ASP A 60 10.53 27.17 -3.60
N HIS A 61 10.35 26.61 -2.40
CA HIS A 61 9.92 27.36 -1.22
C HIS A 61 10.97 27.44 -0.10
N GLY A 62 11.90 26.47 0.00
CA GLY A 62 12.91 26.39 1.07
C GLY A 62 12.37 25.95 2.44
N TYR A 63 11.18 25.39 2.49
CA TYR A 63 10.54 24.84 3.68
C TYR A 63 9.55 23.74 3.28
N TYR A 64 9.03 22.98 4.28
CA TYR A 64 7.96 22.01 4.06
C TYR A 64 6.62 22.57 4.52
N PRO A 65 5.50 22.17 3.89
CA PRO A 65 4.18 22.64 4.29
C PRO A 65 3.72 22.00 5.60
N GLU A 66 2.82 22.65 6.31
CA GLU A 66 2.20 22.13 7.53
C GLU A 66 1.21 21.00 7.26
N SER A 67 0.65 20.95 6.05
CA SER A 67 -0.19 19.86 5.55
C SER A 67 0.07 19.64 4.06
N ILE A 68 -0.13 18.42 3.60
CA ILE A 68 -0.02 18.06 2.18
C ILE A 68 -1.36 17.57 1.65
N SER A 69 -1.68 17.99 0.44
CA SER A 69 -2.91 17.63 -0.26
C SER A 69 -2.73 17.81 -1.77
N GLU A 70 -3.71 17.36 -2.54
CA GLU A 70 -3.77 17.58 -3.99
C GLU A 70 -3.75 19.07 -4.35
N ASP A 71 -4.28 19.95 -3.51
CA ASP A 71 -4.36 21.38 -3.77
C ASP A 71 -3.01 22.08 -3.73
N ASN A 72 -2.12 21.69 -2.81
CA ASN A 72 -0.84 22.36 -2.61
C ASN A 72 0.36 21.61 -3.23
N ILE A 73 0.21 20.35 -3.58
CA ILE A 73 1.24 19.54 -4.27
C ILE A 73 0.65 18.91 -5.54
N LYS A 74 0.64 19.67 -6.61
CA LYS A 74 0.01 19.28 -7.89
C LYS A 74 0.86 18.35 -8.77
N VAL A 75 2.07 18.05 -8.36
CA VAL A 75 3.02 17.22 -9.13
C VAL A 75 2.71 15.73 -9.01
N ILE A 76 1.89 15.35 -8.05
CA ILE A 76 1.53 13.95 -7.73
C ILE A 76 0.25 13.59 -8.46
N ASP A 77 0.19 12.36 -8.99
CA ASP A 77 -1.05 11.78 -9.49
C ASP A 77 -2.13 11.80 -8.39
N PRO A 78 -3.30 12.41 -8.64
CA PRO A 78 -4.40 12.47 -7.66
C PRO A 78 -4.78 11.13 -7.04
N ALA A 79 -4.66 10.03 -7.79
CA ALA A 79 -4.96 8.68 -7.29
C ALA A 79 -4.05 8.24 -6.15
N LEU A 80 -2.84 8.79 -6.03
CA LEU A 80 -1.86 8.43 -4.98
C LEU A 80 -2.18 9.04 -3.61
N TRP A 81 -3.09 10.01 -3.53
CA TRP A 81 -3.56 10.57 -2.26
C TRP A 81 -4.52 9.64 -1.51
N THR A 82 -5.10 8.68 -2.23
CA THR A 82 -6.03 7.68 -1.70
C THR A 82 -5.30 6.35 -1.54
N ASP A 83 -5.45 5.72 -0.39
CA ASP A 83 -4.87 4.40 -0.16
C ASP A 83 -5.64 3.29 -0.90
N PRO A 84 -5.09 2.07 -1.01
CA PRO A 84 -5.76 0.96 -1.70
C PRO A 84 -7.10 0.53 -1.09
N LEU A 85 -7.44 0.98 0.11
CA LEU A 85 -8.72 0.73 0.78
C LEU A 85 -9.73 1.87 0.58
N GLY A 86 -9.34 2.95 -0.10
CA GLY A 86 -10.21 4.07 -0.44
C GLY A 86 -10.20 5.24 0.55
N PHE A 87 -9.25 5.28 1.49
CA PHE A 87 -9.11 6.37 2.47
C PHE A 87 -8.06 7.38 1.99
N ASN A 88 -8.40 8.66 2.06
CA ASN A 88 -7.47 9.74 1.70
C ASN A 88 -6.44 10.01 2.81
N LEU A 89 -5.30 10.57 2.43
CA LEU A 89 -4.33 11.08 3.39
C LEU A 89 -5.00 12.09 4.34
N GLY A 90 -4.85 11.86 5.65
CA GLY A 90 -5.48 12.68 6.69
C GLY A 90 -6.78 12.09 7.24
N ASP A 91 -7.39 11.11 6.60
CA ASP A 91 -8.54 10.39 7.14
C ASP A 91 -8.11 9.51 8.32
N SER A 92 -8.98 9.34 9.32
CA SER A 92 -8.68 8.58 10.54
C SER A 92 -8.35 7.10 10.29
N PHE A 93 -8.80 6.53 9.18
CA PHE A 93 -8.57 5.13 8.79
C PHE A 93 -7.56 4.98 7.68
N SER A 94 -6.96 6.08 7.20
CA SER A 94 -5.94 6.04 6.17
C SER A 94 -4.70 5.29 6.66
N SER A 95 -4.11 4.49 5.78
CA SER A 95 -2.79 3.91 6.02
C SER A 95 -1.65 4.90 5.86
N TYR A 96 -1.92 6.11 5.35
CA TYR A 96 -0.93 7.17 5.17
C TYR A 96 -0.99 8.20 6.29
N SER A 97 0.19 8.67 6.74
CA SER A 97 0.29 9.83 7.61
C SER A 97 1.42 10.77 7.18
N TYR A 98 1.19 12.06 7.36
CA TYR A 98 2.17 13.12 7.21
C TYR A 98 2.31 13.86 8.54
N GLU A 99 3.50 13.87 9.09
CA GLU A 99 3.80 14.47 10.39
C GLU A 99 4.87 15.55 10.20
N PRO A 100 4.48 16.82 10.06
CA PRO A 100 5.43 17.94 10.01
C PRO A 100 6.00 18.23 11.39
N ALA A 101 7.22 18.75 11.42
CA ALA A 101 7.91 19.12 12.66
C ALA A 101 8.64 20.45 12.53
N ASN A 102 8.87 21.09 13.68
CA ASN A 102 9.55 22.38 13.77
C ASN A 102 8.91 23.46 12.90
N CYS A 103 7.57 23.57 13.00
CA CYS A 103 6.77 24.51 12.22
C CYS A 103 6.67 25.88 12.88
N LYS A 104 6.79 26.96 12.08
CA LYS A 104 6.50 28.34 12.43
C LYS A 104 5.75 29.01 11.26
N GLU A 105 4.58 29.59 11.56
CA GLU A 105 3.79 30.33 10.57
C GLU A 105 3.49 29.52 9.29
N GLY A 106 3.13 28.22 9.46
CA GLY A 106 2.82 27.32 8.35
C GLY A 106 4.02 26.77 7.59
N LYS A 107 5.25 27.09 8.04
CA LYS A 107 6.52 26.64 7.44
C LYS A 107 7.23 25.70 8.37
N CYS A 108 7.46 24.46 7.93
CA CYS A 108 8.11 23.42 8.71
C CYS A 108 9.52 23.13 8.21
N LYS A 109 10.39 22.72 9.12
CA LYS A 109 11.78 22.36 8.79
C LYS A 109 11.95 20.89 8.48
N GLU A 110 11.10 20.07 9.05
CA GLU A 110 11.18 18.61 8.97
C GLU A 110 9.81 18.01 8.76
N TYR A 111 9.76 16.79 8.28
CA TYR A 111 8.55 15.97 8.22
C TYR A 111 8.88 14.48 8.26
N ILE A 112 7.88 13.68 8.60
CA ILE A 112 7.90 12.23 8.48
C ILE A 112 6.65 11.80 7.70
N LEU A 113 6.85 11.02 6.64
CA LEU A 113 5.81 10.31 5.90
C LEU A 113 5.81 8.86 6.32
N LYS A 114 4.64 8.30 6.58
CA LYS A 114 4.48 6.89 6.99
C LYS A 114 3.38 6.23 6.18
N ALA A 115 3.57 4.95 5.88
CA ALA A 115 2.51 4.06 5.44
C ALA A 115 2.48 2.80 6.30
N THR A 116 1.30 2.48 6.84
CA THR A 116 1.07 1.21 7.53
C THR A 116 0.87 0.12 6.49
N LEU A 117 1.69 -0.91 6.53
CA LEU A 117 1.65 -2.05 5.62
C LEU A 117 0.92 -3.23 6.26
N GLU A 118 0.45 -4.15 5.43
CA GLU A 118 -0.28 -5.35 5.88
C GLU A 118 0.66 -6.53 6.15
N LYS A 119 1.77 -6.61 5.41
CA LYS A 119 2.71 -7.73 5.43
C LYS A 119 4.11 -7.38 5.93
N GLU A 120 4.41 -6.11 6.04
CA GLU A 120 5.72 -5.60 6.45
C GLU A 120 5.56 -4.58 7.58
N ASP A 121 6.68 -4.16 8.16
CA ASP A 121 6.72 -3.05 9.11
C ASP A 121 6.31 -1.73 8.46
N ILE A 122 6.02 -0.72 9.29
CA ILE A 122 5.64 0.62 8.82
C ILE A 122 6.72 1.17 7.89
N TYR A 123 6.32 1.58 6.69
CA TYR A 123 7.20 2.21 5.73
C TYR A 123 7.34 3.71 6.02
N ILE A 124 8.56 4.18 6.23
CA ILE A 124 8.85 5.55 6.69
C ILE A 124 9.80 6.26 5.73
N LYS A 125 9.48 7.52 5.43
CA LYS A 125 10.36 8.48 4.77
C LYS A 125 10.41 9.76 5.59
N SER A 126 11.59 10.30 5.84
CA SER A 126 11.80 11.56 6.53
C SER A 126 12.49 12.58 5.63
N SER A 127 12.32 13.86 5.95
CA SER A 127 12.96 14.96 5.25
C SER A 127 14.49 14.80 5.19
N ARG A 128 15.09 15.31 4.12
CA ARG A 128 16.56 15.30 3.92
C ARG A 128 17.25 16.45 4.64
N ASN A 129 16.53 17.57 4.89
CA ASN A 129 17.08 18.81 5.42
C ASN A 129 16.51 19.09 6.80
#